data_031a09d488b377bf494d7f206f243514
#
_entry.id   031a09d488b377bf494d7f206f243514
#
_cell.length_a   1.000
_cell.length_b   1.000
_cell.length_c   1.000
_cell.angle_alpha   90.00
_cell.angle_beta   90.00
_cell.angle_gamma   90.00
#
_symmetry.space_group_name_H-M   'P 1'
#
loop_
_entity.id
_entity.type
_entity.pdbx_description
1 polymer ?
#
loop_
_entity_poly.entity_id
_entity_poly.type
_entity_poly.pdbx_seq_one_letter_code
_entity_poly.pdbx_strand_id
1 'polypeptide(L)'
;MLTAFITIGGIISFQRMPVDAYPDLSPPQVEIITQWPDHAAEEVERLVTLPLELQMNGVPHMVVMRSISLYGLSDIILTFEDNTGDYFARQVVFERLAQATLPTGVTPSVAPLFSPSGLVYRYVLESPDRSPQELKTIEDWVIERAYRSVHGVADDSGFGGTVMQYQVLLDPARIYGDRKSHV
;
A
#
# COMPACT_ATOMS: atom_id res chain seq x y z
N MET A 1 -32.47 35.74 26.56
CA MET A 1 -32.80 34.80 25.49
C MET A 1 -31.62 34.56 24.56
N LEU A 2 -31.04 35.62 23.98
CA LEU A 2 -29.90 35.51 23.03
C LEU A 2 -28.67 34.79 23.65
N THR A 3 -28.32 35.17 24.90
CA THR A 3 -27.19 34.55 25.61
C THR A 3 -27.36 33.06 25.86
N ALA A 4 -28.58 32.65 26.25
CA ALA A 4 -28.86 31.23 26.45
C ALA A 4 -28.74 30.44 25.13
N PHE A 5 -29.15 31.01 24.01
CA PHE A 5 -29.01 30.37 22.68
C PHE A 5 -27.55 30.22 22.27
N ILE A 6 -26.72 31.23 22.49
CA ILE A 6 -25.27 31.18 22.21
C ILE A 6 -24.58 30.16 23.10
N THR A 7 -24.94 30.11 24.40
CA THR A 7 -24.33 29.12 25.32
C THR A 7 -24.68 27.69 24.94
N ILE A 8 -25.93 27.39 24.62
CA ILE A 8 -26.36 26.06 24.18
C ILE A 8 -25.70 25.71 22.86
N GLY A 9 -25.67 26.63 21.90
CA GLY A 9 -24.99 26.42 20.62
C GLY A 9 -23.49 26.17 20.80
N GLY A 10 -22.85 26.90 21.68
CA GLY A 10 -21.42 26.70 22.00
C GLY A 10 -21.12 25.34 22.63
N ILE A 11 -21.96 24.87 23.57
CA ILE A 11 -21.81 23.54 24.17
C ILE A 11 -21.98 22.45 23.13
N ILE A 12 -23.00 22.54 22.27
CA ILE A 12 -23.23 21.56 21.21
C ILE A 12 -22.07 21.54 20.19
N SER A 13 -21.57 22.71 19.81
CA SER A 13 -20.43 22.83 18.89
C SER A 13 -19.16 22.26 19.49
N PHE A 14 -18.91 22.52 20.77
CA PHE A 14 -17.76 21.98 21.49
C PHE A 14 -17.79 20.44 21.57
N GLN A 15 -18.94 19.85 21.85
CA GLN A 15 -19.09 18.39 21.92
C GLN A 15 -18.96 17.70 20.56
N ARG A 16 -19.18 18.42 19.47
CA ARG A 16 -19.06 17.91 18.10
C ARG A 16 -17.73 18.23 17.44
N MET A 17 -16.87 18.97 18.12
CA MET A 17 -15.56 19.32 17.59
C MET A 17 -14.69 18.06 17.53
N PRO A 18 -14.18 17.68 16.34
CA PRO A 18 -13.22 16.59 16.25
C PRO A 18 -11.95 16.98 17.00
N VAL A 19 -11.50 16.11 17.88
CA VAL A 19 -10.26 16.29 18.63
C VAL A 19 -9.30 15.20 18.21
N ASP A 20 -8.30 15.57 17.44
CA ASP A 20 -7.21 14.69 17.11
C ASP A 20 -6.10 14.81 18.16
N ALA A 21 -5.64 13.68 18.69
CA ALA A 21 -4.55 13.66 19.68
C ALA A 21 -3.24 14.18 19.06
N TYR A 22 -3.02 13.86 17.80
CA TYR A 22 -1.94 14.37 16.95
C TYR A 22 -2.53 14.78 15.61
N PRO A 23 -2.61 16.10 15.31
CA PRO A 23 -3.07 16.54 14.01
C PRO A 23 -2.08 16.04 12.93
N ASP A 24 -2.60 15.44 11.89
CA ASP A 24 -1.80 15.05 10.73
C ASP A 24 -1.48 16.30 9.91
N LEU A 25 -0.23 16.73 10.00
CA LEU A 25 0.30 17.88 9.25
C LEU A 25 0.99 17.42 7.95
N SER A 26 0.96 16.14 7.65
CA SER A 26 1.56 15.60 6.43
C SER A 26 0.66 15.94 5.23
N PRO A 27 1.23 16.45 4.13
CA PRO A 27 0.47 16.61 2.91
C PRO A 27 -0.04 15.24 2.41
N PRO A 28 -1.19 15.18 1.73
CA PRO A 28 -1.69 13.96 1.14
C PRO A 28 -0.67 13.32 0.22
N GLN A 29 -0.41 12.02 0.39
CA GLN A 29 0.56 11.27 -0.39
C GLN A 29 -0.05 10.00 -0.96
N VAL A 30 0.35 9.68 -2.19
CA VAL A 30 0.02 8.42 -2.83
C VAL A 30 1.33 7.75 -3.25
N GLU A 31 1.56 6.55 -2.75
CA GLU A 31 2.73 5.74 -3.04
C GLU A 31 2.34 4.63 -4.02
N ILE A 32 3.15 4.47 -5.07
CA ILE A 32 2.98 3.45 -6.10
C ILE A 32 4.17 2.51 -6.03
N ILE A 33 3.91 1.26 -5.65
CA ILE A 33 4.91 0.21 -5.53
C ILE A 33 4.75 -0.75 -6.70
N THR A 34 5.82 -0.97 -7.46
CA THR A 34 5.82 -1.90 -8.58
C THR A 34 6.97 -2.88 -8.46
N GLN A 35 6.66 -4.16 -8.35
CA GLN A 35 7.65 -5.22 -8.25
C GLN A 35 7.92 -5.84 -9.63
N TRP A 36 9.20 -5.97 -9.95
CA TRP A 36 9.68 -6.69 -11.14
C TRP A 36 10.94 -7.48 -10.78
N PRO A 37 10.77 -8.63 -10.11
CA PRO A 37 11.89 -9.43 -9.60
C PRO A 37 12.89 -9.77 -10.67
N ASP A 38 14.15 -10.00 -10.28
CA ASP A 38 15.27 -10.44 -11.11
C ASP A 38 15.76 -9.44 -12.17
N HIS A 39 15.38 -8.15 -12.05
CA HIS A 39 15.84 -7.09 -12.95
C HIS A 39 16.69 -6.06 -12.24
N ALA A 40 17.72 -5.56 -12.91
CA ALA A 40 18.60 -4.54 -12.38
C ALA A 40 17.86 -3.20 -12.18
N ALA A 41 18.30 -2.38 -11.22
CA ALA A 41 17.67 -1.09 -10.92
C ALA A 41 17.58 -0.16 -12.16
N GLU A 42 18.59 -0.16 -13.02
CA GLU A 42 18.64 0.62 -14.26
C GLU A 42 17.60 0.13 -15.30
N GLU A 43 17.32 -1.16 -15.31
CA GLU A 43 16.32 -1.76 -16.19
C GLU A 43 14.90 -1.48 -15.67
N VAL A 44 14.70 -1.58 -14.35
CA VAL A 44 13.47 -1.19 -13.66
C VAL A 44 13.18 0.30 -13.88
N GLU A 45 14.18 1.16 -13.76
CA GLU A 45 14.04 2.60 -14.03
C GLU A 45 13.54 2.85 -15.44
N ARG A 46 14.21 2.29 -16.43
CA ARG A 46 13.92 2.56 -17.84
C ARG A 46 12.59 2.00 -18.31
N LEU A 47 12.19 0.80 -17.85
CA LEU A 47 11.03 0.08 -18.38
C LEU A 47 9.80 0.13 -17.48
N VAL A 48 9.97 0.50 -16.21
CA VAL A 48 8.86 0.56 -15.24
C VAL A 48 8.71 1.98 -14.70
N THR A 49 9.75 2.54 -14.08
CA THR A 49 9.65 3.82 -13.38
C THR A 49 9.37 4.97 -14.34
N LEU A 50 10.16 5.13 -15.40
CA LEU A 50 9.99 6.19 -16.40
C LEU A 50 8.62 6.18 -17.09
N PRO A 51 8.08 5.05 -17.57
CA PRO A 51 6.73 4.99 -18.12
C PRO A 51 5.65 5.39 -17.11
N LEU A 52 5.80 5.02 -15.84
CA LEU A 52 4.87 5.43 -14.79
C LEU A 52 4.96 6.93 -14.49
N GLU A 53 6.16 7.48 -14.38
CA GLU A 53 6.37 8.92 -14.19
C GLU A 53 5.74 9.75 -15.32
N LEU A 54 5.91 9.32 -16.57
CA LEU A 54 5.32 9.98 -17.73
C LEU A 54 3.78 10.00 -17.64
N GLN A 55 3.16 8.94 -17.15
CA GLN A 55 1.71 8.88 -16.97
C GLN A 55 1.23 9.72 -15.79
N MET A 56 2.04 9.81 -14.72
CA MET A 56 1.72 10.63 -13.55
C MET A 56 1.94 12.12 -13.80
N ASN A 57 2.71 12.50 -14.82
CA ASN A 57 2.86 13.90 -15.20
C ASN A 57 1.50 14.54 -15.54
N GLY A 58 1.23 15.70 -14.93
CA GLY A 58 -0.02 16.43 -15.13
C GLY A 58 -1.21 15.88 -14.32
N VAL A 59 -0.96 15.09 -13.30
CA VAL A 59 -1.97 14.78 -12.28
C VAL A 59 -2.37 16.08 -11.56
N PRO A 60 -3.66 16.43 -11.47
CA PRO A 60 -4.10 17.67 -10.84
C PRO A 60 -3.74 17.69 -9.35
N HIS A 61 -3.39 18.86 -8.85
CA HIS A 61 -3.00 19.13 -7.46
C HIS A 61 -1.73 18.40 -6.98
N MET A 62 -0.98 17.77 -7.86
CA MET A 62 0.32 17.18 -7.53
C MET A 62 1.38 18.30 -7.43
N VAL A 63 2.09 18.34 -6.31
CA VAL A 63 3.15 19.31 -6.02
C VAL A 63 4.53 18.73 -6.31
N VAL A 64 4.76 17.48 -5.87
CA VAL A 64 6.05 16.81 -6.01
C VAL A 64 5.83 15.35 -6.37
N MET A 65 6.66 14.85 -7.28
CA MET A 65 6.81 13.43 -7.58
C MET A 65 8.26 13.04 -7.28
N ARG A 66 8.45 11.96 -6.54
CA ARG A 66 9.75 11.36 -6.25
C ARG A 66 9.70 9.89 -6.58
N SER A 67 10.74 9.39 -7.21
CA SER A 67 10.87 7.98 -7.55
C SER A 67 12.19 7.40 -7.08
N ILE A 68 12.17 6.13 -6.76
CA ILE A 68 13.35 5.35 -6.40
C ILE A 68 13.27 4.02 -7.16
N SER A 69 14.29 3.73 -7.94
CA SER A 69 14.42 2.44 -8.62
C SER A 69 15.48 1.60 -7.92
N LEU A 70 15.08 0.44 -7.46
CA LEU A 70 15.92 -0.54 -6.80
C LEU A 70 15.95 -1.84 -7.61
N TYR A 71 16.78 -2.80 -7.20
CA TYR A 71 16.78 -4.13 -7.80
C TYR A 71 15.41 -4.78 -7.64
N GLY A 72 14.73 -5.01 -8.76
CA GLY A 72 13.41 -5.64 -8.79
C GLY A 72 12.26 -4.81 -8.23
N LEU A 73 12.46 -3.51 -7.95
CA LEU A 73 11.45 -2.66 -7.30
C LEU A 73 11.49 -1.22 -7.85
N SER A 74 10.34 -0.71 -8.18
CA SER A 74 10.09 0.72 -8.42
C SER A 74 9.15 1.25 -7.35
N ASP A 75 9.52 2.36 -6.73
CA ASP A 75 8.72 3.07 -5.75
C ASP A 75 8.57 4.54 -6.18
N ILE A 76 7.34 5.01 -6.30
CA ILE A 76 7.01 6.37 -6.73
C ILE A 76 6.06 6.99 -5.71
N ILE A 77 6.49 8.09 -5.12
CA ILE A 77 5.73 8.86 -4.13
C ILE A 77 5.24 10.16 -4.76
N LEU A 78 3.94 10.32 -4.81
CA LEU A 78 3.25 11.53 -5.28
C LEU A 78 2.75 12.32 -4.07
N THR A 79 3.17 13.56 -3.94
CA THR A 79 2.73 14.48 -2.88
C THR A 79 1.78 15.51 -3.49
N PHE A 80 0.65 15.71 -2.85
CA PHE A 80 -0.42 16.60 -3.29
C PHE A 80 -0.51 17.85 -2.40
N GLU A 81 -1.28 18.85 -2.86
CA GLU A 81 -1.60 20.04 -2.07
C GLU A 81 -2.42 19.68 -0.82
N ASP A 82 -2.22 20.40 0.27
CA ASP A 82 -2.84 20.12 1.59
C ASP A 82 -4.37 20.04 1.57
N ASN A 83 -5.01 20.68 0.61
CA ASN A 83 -6.47 20.68 0.46
C ASN A 83 -7.01 19.57 -0.43
N THR A 84 -6.14 18.69 -0.93
CA THR A 84 -6.55 17.59 -1.78
C THR A 84 -7.06 16.42 -0.92
N GLY A 85 -8.27 15.96 -1.20
CA GLY A 85 -8.79 14.79 -0.50
C GLY A 85 -8.02 13.51 -0.89
N ASP A 86 -7.62 12.71 0.10
CA ASP A 86 -6.84 11.48 -0.11
C ASP A 86 -7.49 10.52 -1.10
N TYR A 87 -8.78 10.33 -1.01
CA TYR A 87 -9.52 9.46 -1.93
C TYR A 87 -9.54 9.99 -3.36
N PHE A 88 -9.64 11.31 -3.52
CA PHE A 88 -9.56 11.94 -4.85
C PHE A 88 -8.18 11.75 -5.46
N ALA A 89 -7.12 12.02 -4.69
CA ALA A 89 -5.74 11.82 -5.14
C ALA A 89 -5.51 10.37 -5.61
N ARG A 90 -5.95 9.39 -4.80
CA ARG A 90 -5.84 7.97 -5.15
C ARG A 90 -6.63 7.61 -6.40
N GLN A 91 -7.86 8.10 -6.53
CA GLN A 91 -8.70 7.82 -7.69
C GLN A 91 -8.04 8.29 -8.99
N VAL A 92 -7.54 9.52 -9.01
CA VAL A 92 -6.85 10.07 -10.19
C VAL A 92 -5.59 9.28 -10.52
N VAL A 93 -4.83 8.86 -9.50
CA VAL A 93 -3.65 8.01 -9.69
C VAL A 93 -4.05 6.66 -10.29
N PHE A 94 -5.09 6.00 -9.79
CA PHE A 94 -5.59 4.74 -10.36
C PHE A 94 -6.01 4.88 -11.82
N GLU A 95 -6.70 5.95 -12.17
CA GLU A 95 -7.11 6.23 -13.55
C GLU A 95 -5.90 6.39 -14.49
N ARG A 96 -4.85 7.04 -14.01
CA ARG A 96 -3.59 7.21 -14.77
C ARG A 96 -2.80 5.89 -14.86
N LEU A 97 -2.73 5.12 -13.77
CA LEU A 97 -2.06 3.82 -13.76
C LEU A 97 -2.65 2.85 -14.78
N ALA A 98 -3.97 2.87 -14.96
CA ALA A 98 -4.65 2.04 -15.95
C ALA A 98 -4.22 2.33 -17.41
N GLN A 99 -3.63 3.49 -17.67
CA GLN A 99 -3.15 3.91 -18.99
C GLN A 99 -1.65 3.63 -19.19
N ALA A 100 -0.93 3.23 -18.15
CA ALA A 100 0.49 2.96 -18.22
C ALA A 100 0.77 1.69 -19.03
N THR A 101 1.72 1.79 -19.95
CA THR A 101 2.19 0.62 -20.72
C THR A 101 3.43 0.06 -20.05
N LEU A 102 3.28 -1.09 -19.39
CA LEU A 102 4.34 -1.76 -18.65
C LEU A 102 4.71 -3.10 -19.30
N PRO A 103 5.88 -3.67 -18.99
CA PRO A 103 6.27 -5.00 -19.43
C PRO A 103 5.25 -6.06 -19.00
N THR A 104 5.18 -7.16 -19.77
CA THR A 104 4.26 -8.28 -19.48
C THR A 104 4.54 -8.87 -18.09
N GLY A 105 3.49 -9.01 -17.29
CA GLY A 105 3.58 -9.56 -15.93
C GLY A 105 3.92 -8.55 -14.84
N VAL A 106 4.14 -7.28 -15.18
CA VAL A 106 4.35 -6.20 -14.20
C VAL A 106 3.03 -5.52 -13.89
N THR A 107 2.67 -5.49 -12.62
CA THR A 107 1.43 -4.85 -12.14
C THR A 107 1.78 -3.83 -11.07
N PRO A 108 1.52 -2.54 -11.28
CA PRO A 108 1.71 -1.53 -10.25
C PRO A 108 0.62 -1.67 -9.18
N SER A 109 0.99 -1.47 -7.94
CA SER A 109 0.05 -1.41 -6.82
C SER A 109 0.16 -0.06 -6.11
N VAL A 110 -0.98 0.46 -5.68
CA VAL A 110 -1.01 1.67 -4.86
C VAL A 110 -1.02 1.26 -3.40
N ALA A 111 -0.02 1.72 -2.64
CA ALA A 111 0.07 1.46 -1.22
C ALA A 111 -1.20 1.92 -0.47
N PRO A 112 -1.57 1.28 0.64
CA PRO A 112 -2.67 1.73 1.48
C PRO A 112 -2.47 3.18 1.92
N LEU A 113 -3.57 3.86 2.28
CA LEU A 113 -3.48 5.16 2.92
C LEU A 113 -2.72 5.01 4.24
N PHE A 114 -1.57 5.64 4.29
CA PHE A 114 -0.71 5.62 5.46
C PHE A 114 -0.46 7.04 5.93
N SER A 115 -0.73 7.28 7.20
CA SER A 115 -0.30 8.48 7.90
C SER A 115 0.54 8.06 9.11
N PRO A 116 1.67 8.74 9.38
CA PRO A 116 2.47 8.45 10.59
C PRO A 116 1.67 8.55 11.90
N SER A 117 0.65 9.41 11.93
CA SER A 117 -0.29 9.54 13.04
C SER A 117 -1.37 8.44 13.06
N GLY A 118 -1.59 7.76 11.95
CA GLY A 118 -2.56 6.69 11.80
C GLY A 118 -2.13 5.34 12.40
N LEU A 119 -0.86 5.21 12.82
CA LEU A 119 -0.38 4.01 13.47
C LEU A 119 -0.88 3.93 14.93
N VAL A 120 -2.03 3.30 15.10
CA VAL A 120 -2.74 3.28 16.39
C VAL A 120 -2.22 2.19 17.33
N TYR A 121 -1.87 1.02 16.78
CA TYR A 121 -1.53 -0.14 17.58
C TYR A 121 -0.41 -0.97 16.95
N ARG A 122 0.52 -1.43 17.76
CA ARG A 122 1.57 -2.39 17.38
C ARG A 122 1.50 -3.60 18.28
N TYR A 123 1.56 -4.78 17.70
CA TYR A 123 1.56 -6.05 18.43
C TYR A 123 2.64 -6.99 17.92
N VAL A 124 3.00 -7.96 18.75
CA VAL A 124 3.93 -9.01 18.39
C VAL A 124 3.23 -10.34 18.60
N LEU A 125 3.34 -11.23 17.62
CA LEU A 125 2.83 -12.60 17.71
C LEU A 125 3.95 -13.50 18.19
N GLU A 126 3.75 -14.12 19.35
CA GLU A 126 4.68 -15.07 19.93
C GLU A 126 3.96 -16.36 20.27
N SER A 127 4.61 -17.49 20.05
CA SER A 127 4.13 -18.80 20.48
C SER A 127 5.32 -19.73 20.74
N PRO A 128 5.32 -20.48 21.86
CA PRO A 128 6.35 -21.47 22.13
C PRO A 128 6.23 -22.70 21.24
N ASP A 129 5.02 -22.99 20.72
CA ASP A 129 4.71 -24.25 20.03
C ASP A 129 4.60 -24.11 18.51
N ARG A 130 4.67 -22.89 17.96
CA ARG A 130 4.46 -22.63 16.52
C ARG A 130 5.68 -22.02 15.89
N SER A 131 5.94 -22.41 14.65
CA SER A 131 7.01 -21.84 13.84
C SER A 131 6.70 -20.40 13.42
N PRO A 132 7.71 -19.55 13.15
CA PRO A 132 7.51 -18.20 12.60
C PRO A 132 6.69 -18.18 11.30
N GLN A 133 6.79 -19.23 10.50
CA GLN A 133 6.04 -19.41 9.26
C GLN A 133 4.54 -19.65 9.51
N GLU A 134 4.21 -20.45 10.53
CA GLU A 134 2.82 -20.66 10.94
C GLU A 134 2.21 -19.39 11.56
N LEU A 135 2.99 -18.66 12.36
CA LEU A 135 2.57 -17.37 12.90
C LEU A 135 2.29 -16.35 11.81
N LYS A 136 3.15 -16.27 10.80
CA LYS A 136 2.91 -15.41 9.64
C LYS A 136 1.64 -15.80 8.87
N THR A 137 1.39 -17.09 8.70
CA THR A 137 0.16 -17.57 8.08
C THR A 137 -1.10 -17.18 8.88
N ILE A 138 -1.03 -17.26 10.20
CA ILE A 138 -2.15 -16.85 11.07
C ILE A 138 -2.35 -15.35 11.00
N GLU A 139 -1.29 -14.57 10.96
CA GLU A 139 -1.34 -13.14 10.83
C GLU A 139 -2.03 -12.75 9.52
N ASP A 140 -1.55 -13.22 8.37
CA ASP A 140 -2.05 -12.85 7.03
C ASP A 140 -3.51 -13.32 6.79
N TRP A 141 -3.89 -14.49 7.30
CA TRP A 141 -5.17 -15.10 6.95
C TRP A 141 -6.27 -14.94 8.00
N VAL A 142 -5.92 -14.72 9.24
CA VAL A 142 -6.88 -14.65 10.35
C VAL A 142 -6.90 -13.26 10.96
N ILE A 143 -5.75 -12.77 11.42
CA ILE A 143 -5.68 -11.55 12.23
C ILE A 143 -5.89 -10.31 11.36
N GLU A 144 -5.19 -10.19 10.26
CA GLU A 144 -5.32 -9.08 9.30
C GLU A 144 -6.78 -8.93 8.82
N ARG A 145 -7.43 -10.04 8.48
CA ARG A 145 -8.84 -10.01 8.09
C ARG A 145 -9.78 -9.58 9.22
N ALA A 146 -9.50 -10.01 10.44
CA ALA A 146 -10.28 -9.63 11.61
C ALA A 146 -10.13 -8.13 11.88
N TYR A 147 -8.92 -7.58 11.82
CA TYR A 147 -8.69 -6.15 12.03
C TYR A 147 -9.30 -5.29 10.91
N ARG A 148 -9.15 -5.66 9.66
CA ARG A 148 -9.79 -4.96 8.52
C ARG A 148 -11.32 -4.94 8.60
N SER A 149 -11.93 -5.87 9.33
CA SER A 149 -13.40 -5.87 9.55
C SER A 149 -13.86 -4.89 10.62
N VAL A 150 -12.93 -4.33 11.41
CA VAL A 150 -13.25 -3.38 12.48
C VAL A 150 -13.47 -1.99 11.88
N HIS A 151 -14.60 -1.38 12.21
CA HIS A 151 -14.90 -0.03 11.73
C HIS A 151 -13.86 1.00 12.22
N GLY A 152 -13.30 1.76 11.29
CA GLY A 152 -12.28 2.75 11.58
C GLY A 152 -10.84 2.26 11.44
N VAL A 153 -10.60 0.98 11.22
CA VAL A 153 -9.28 0.44 10.84
C VAL A 153 -9.14 0.52 9.33
N ALA A 154 -8.13 1.22 8.86
CA ALA A 154 -7.85 1.36 7.44
C ALA A 154 -7.10 0.15 6.87
N ASP A 155 -6.09 -0.32 7.59
CA ASP A 155 -5.27 -1.46 7.18
C ASP A 155 -4.50 -2.05 8.37
N ASP A 156 -4.00 -3.27 8.19
CA ASP A 156 -3.05 -3.95 9.06
C ASP A 156 -1.87 -4.43 8.21
N SER A 157 -0.66 -4.31 8.72
CA SER A 157 0.55 -4.66 8.00
C SER A 157 1.50 -5.45 8.87
N GLY A 158 1.69 -6.72 8.54
CA GLY A 158 2.59 -7.62 9.25
C GLY A 158 4.00 -7.62 8.69
N PHE A 159 4.98 -7.44 9.57
CA PHE A 159 6.39 -7.55 9.26
C PHE A 159 7.02 -8.78 9.92
N GLY A 160 7.93 -9.42 9.20
CA GLY A 160 8.66 -10.60 9.70
C GLY A 160 7.97 -11.91 9.35
N GLY A 161 8.65 -13.00 9.72
CA GLY A 161 8.25 -14.35 9.33
C GLY A 161 8.53 -14.66 7.85
N THR A 162 8.34 -15.91 7.49
CA THR A 162 8.46 -16.41 6.12
C THR A 162 7.11 -16.86 5.61
N VAL A 163 6.78 -16.47 4.37
CA VAL A 163 5.55 -16.91 3.71
C VAL A 163 5.68 -18.36 3.30
N MET A 164 4.66 -19.17 3.60
CA MET A 164 4.60 -20.55 3.15
C MET A 164 4.37 -20.62 1.64
N GLN A 165 5.27 -21.30 0.94
CA GLN A 165 5.15 -21.53 -0.50
C GLN A 165 5.15 -23.03 -0.80
N TYR A 166 4.23 -23.47 -1.61
CA TYR A 166 4.22 -24.81 -2.17
C TYR A 166 4.92 -24.78 -3.53
N GLN A 167 6.18 -25.24 -3.57
CA GLN A 167 6.96 -25.25 -4.80
C GLN A 167 6.92 -26.65 -5.42
N VAL A 168 6.49 -26.74 -6.68
CA VAL A 168 6.59 -27.96 -7.47
C VAL A 168 7.86 -27.88 -8.31
N LEU A 169 8.91 -28.54 -7.84
CA LEU A 169 10.18 -28.64 -8.57
C LEU A 169 10.11 -29.80 -9.56
N LEU A 170 10.12 -29.47 -10.82
CA LEU A 170 10.18 -30.44 -11.90
C LEU A 170 11.64 -30.87 -12.11
N ASP A 171 11.89 -32.19 -12.15
CA ASP A 171 13.21 -32.74 -12.51
C ASP A 171 13.31 -32.80 -14.04
N PRO A 172 14.14 -31.96 -14.68
CA PRO A 172 14.26 -31.94 -16.15
C PRO A 172 14.72 -33.29 -16.73
N ALA A 173 15.57 -34.02 -16.02
CA ALA A 173 16.08 -35.31 -16.50
C ALA A 173 14.98 -36.38 -16.57
N ARG A 174 14.05 -36.37 -15.62
CA ARG A 174 12.88 -37.26 -15.63
C ARG A 174 11.85 -36.89 -16.67
N ILE A 175 11.60 -35.57 -16.87
CA ILE A 175 10.67 -35.07 -17.89
C ILE A 175 11.13 -35.51 -19.30
N TYR A 176 12.42 -35.35 -19.61
CA TYR A 176 12.97 -35.79 -20.90
C TYR A 176 12.88 -37.33 -21.11
N GLY A 177 12.95 -38.10 -20.01
CA GLY A 177 12.82 -39.57 -20.05
C GLY A 177 11.40 -40.06 -20.31
N ASP A 178 10.40 -39.33 -19.91
CA ASP A 178 9.00 -39.81 -19.86
C ASP A 178 8.16 -39.39 -21.09
N ARG A 179 8.72 -38.61 -22.02
CA ARG A 179 8.10 -38.13 -23.28
C ARG A 179 6.67 -37.59 -23.18
N LYS A 180 6.13 -37.38 -21.99
CA LYS A 180 4.74 -36.98 -21.74
C LYS A 180 4.51 -35.49 -21.57
N SER A 181 5.53 -34.66 -21.65
CA SER A 181 5.47 -33.22 -21.46
C SER A 181 5.49 -32.38 -22.74
N HIS A 182 5.09 -32.95 -23.86
CA HIS A 182 4.89 -32.22 -25.10
C HIS A 182 3.37 -32.07 -25.37
N VAL A 183 2.71 -31.24 -24.56
CA VAL A 183 1.41 -30.67 -24.89
C VAL A 183 1.45 -29.20 -24.48
#